data_a8a12938ea1fecbc918d1b6a48af4554
#
_entry.id   a8a12938ea1fecbc918d1b6a48af4554
#
_cell.length_a   1.000
_cell.length_b   1.000
_cell.length_c   1.000
_cell.angle_alpha   90.00
_cell.angle_beta   90.00
_cell.angle_gamma   90.00
#
_symmetry.space_group_name_H-M   'P 1'
#
loop_
_entity.id
_entity.type
_entity.pdbx_description
1 polymer ?
#
loop_
_entity_poly.entity_id
_entity_poly.type
_entity_poly.pdbx_seq_one_letter_code
_entity_poly.pdbx_strand_id
1 'polypeptide(L)'
;MRAVSVRGGGAILAAALLVSAALGREASLPDGLEVVVTGVPRPLQLAIDRRTLVVLGPGARGDSAGEIHRVDLDGAFPVDVSRRPRVRVPFLDGRLATLGSMALEPTTRDLFLGEENGTRVYRLDADERLSLYVDGLRRLPGGSALAFDGAGRLLLLDHADPLISPGEERPPQGLEQFRDEDYRGPLVFRLSLDPTIPLPRHIDRMSPLFPRAWGGRAGGAMLPRLVAVAPIDGGLAVVGSEGTLYRVAADSRLVPVVTLPSGQYLRINMLAAADGSVFVSGGFSLGVIFRVSPDGAITRLAGPLADPQGLALGPDGYLYVAESSLHRIVRFPVAGR
;
A
#
# COMPACT_ATOMS: atom_id res chain seq x y z
N MET A 1 -48.83 -41.62 -7.02
CA MET A 1 -48.10 -40.83 -8.03
C MET A 1 -48.74 -39.44 -8.09
N ARG A 2 -48.13 -38.45 -7.48
CA ARG A 2 -48.51 -37.01 -7.60
C ARG A 2 -47.31 -36.25 -8.12
N ALA A 3 -47.51 -35.63 -9.26
CA ALA A 3 -46.49 -34.77 -9.91
C ALA A 3 -46.39 -33.43 -9.17
N VAL A 4 -45.20 -33.03 -8.78
CA VAL A 4 -44.88 -31.70 -8.25
C VAL A 4 -44.36 -30.87 -9.40
N SER A 5 -45.10 -29.83 -9.75
CA SER A 5 -44.73 -28.81 -10.72
C SER A 5 -43.83 -27.79 -10.04
N VAL A 6 -42.58 -27.63 -10.51
CA VAL A 6 -41.68 -26.53 -10.11
C VAL A 6 -41.85 -25.42 -11.12
N ARG A 7 -42.52 -24.35 -10.71
CA ARG A 7 -42.46 -23.02 -11.37
C ARG A 7 -41.55 -22.11 -10.53
N GLY A 8 -40.45 -21.65 -11.08
CA GLY A 8 -39.55 -20.75 -10.40
C GLY A 8 -38.32 -20.41 -11.25
N GLY A 9 -38.53 -19.76 -12.39
CA GLY A 9 -37.44 -19.29 -13.22
C GLY A 9 -37.77 -17.97 -13.91
N GLY A 10 -37.63 -16.86 -13.23
CA GLY A 10 -37.99 -15.59 -13.86
C GLY A 10 -37.49 -14.30 -13.20
N ALA A 11 -36.59 -14.36 -12.24
CA ALA A 11 -36.19 -13.15 -11.50
C ALA A 11 -34.68 -12.79 -11.52
N ILE A 12 -33.83 -13.52 -12.21
CA ILE A 12 -32.38 -13.30 -12.15
C ILE A 12 -31.83 -12.52 -13.36
N LEU A 13 -32.59 -12.37 -14.45
CA LEU A 13 -32.12 -11.66 -15.64
C LEU A 13 -32.31 -10.13 -15.65
N ALA A 14 -33.08 -9.56 -14.74
CA ALA A 14 -33.37 -8.13 -14.72
C ALA A 14 -32.33 -7.28 -13.97
N ALA A 15 -31.50 -7.88 -13.09
CA ALA A 15 -30.49 -7.14 -12.32
C ALA A 15 -29.18 -6.89 -13.08
N ALA A 16 -28.87 -7.69 -14.09
CA ALA A 16 -27.63 -7.55 -14.87
C ALA A 16 -27.68 -6.45 -15.96
N LEU A 17 -28.87 -6.02 -16.37
CA LEU A 17 -29.03 -5.00 -17.42
C LEU A 17 -29.05 -3.56 -16.91
N LEU A 18 -29.24 -3.34 -15.61
CA LEU A 18 -29.25 -1.99 -15.00
C LEU A 18 -27.85 -1.48 -14.64
N VAL A 19 -26.84 -2.34 -14.53
CA VAL A 19 -25.44 -1.93 -14.27
C VAL A 19 -24.75 -1.45 -15.53
N SER A 20 -25.19 -1.89 -16.73
CA SER A 20 -24.54 -1.53 -18.01
C SER A 20 -24.95 -0.14 -18.55
N ALA A 21 -26.04 0.43 -18.08
CA ALA A 21 -26.52 1.74 -18.53
C ALA A 21 -25.94 2.94 -17.74
N ALA A 22 -25.25 2.67 -16.61
CA ALA A 22 -24.60 3.71 -15.81
C ALA A 22 -23.17 4.05 -16.26
N LEU A 23 -22.60 3.31 -17.21
CA LEU A 23 -21.23 3.49 -17.71
C LEU A 23 -21.11 4.50 -18.87
N GLY A 24 -22.19 5.13 -19.28
CA GLY A 24 -22.21 6.06 -20.42
C GLY A 24 -22.28 7.56 -20.09
N ARG A 25 -22.30 7.95 -18.81
CA ARG A 25 -22.08 9.33 -18.40
C ARG A 25 -20.64 9.46 -17.94
N GLU A 26 -19.81 10.19 -18.68
CA GLU A 26 -18.63 10.83 -18.10
C GLU A 26 -19.10 11.61 -16.88
N ALA A 27 -18.99 11.00 -15.70
CA ALA A 27 -19.24 11.72 -14.46
C ALA A 27 -18.23 12.87 -14.45
N SER A 28 -18.73 14.10 -14.45
CA SER A 28 -17.87 15.28 -14.31
C SER A 28 -16.97 15.05 -13.08
N LEU A 29 -15.67 15.25 -13.28
CA LEU A 29 -14.73 15.16 -12.18
C LEU A 29 -15.17 16.12 -11.06
N PRO A 30 -15.03 15.74 -9.79
CA PRO A 30 -15.22 16.69 -8.69
C PRO A 30 -14.35 17.93 -8.89
N ASP A 31 -14.82 19.07 -8.45
CA ASP A 31 -14.12 20.36 -8.62
C ASP A 31 -12.65 20.24 -8.14
N GLY A 32 -11.72 20.66 -9.02
CA GLY A 32 -10.29 20.65 -8.75
C GLY A 32 -9.58 19.31 -9.00
N LEU A 33 -10.28 18.25 -9.40
CA LEU A 33 -9.67 16.99 -9.85
C LEU A 33 -9.27 17.08 -11.32
N GLU A 34 -8.02 16.69 -11.62
CA GLU A 34 -7.49 16.62 -12.97
C GLU A 34 -6.97 15.21 -13.28
N VAL A 35 -7.30 14.66 -14.45
CA VAL A 35 -6.71 13.40 -14.92
C VAL A 35 -5.30 13.66 -15.45
N VAL A 36 -4.32 12.98 -14.88
CA VAL A 36 -2.90 13.14 -15.25
C VAL A 36 -2.43 12.02 -16.18
N VAL A 37 -2.80 10.77 -15.85
CA VAL A 37 -2.36 9.59 -16.60
C VAL A 37 -3.55 8.68 -16.84
N THR A 38 -3.61 8.09 -18.04
CA THR A 38 -4.55 7.04 -18.42
C THR A 38 -3.82 5.82 -18.96
N GLY A 39 -4.50 4.67 -19.00
CA GLY A 39 -3.98 3.47 -19.62
C GLY A 39 -3.01 2.66 -18.76
N VAL A 40 -2.88 2.94 -17.46
CA VAL A 40 -2.19 2.04 -16.51
C VAL A 40 -3.19 1.01 -16.00
N PRO A 41 -3.03 -0.28 -16.27
CA PRO A 41 -3.93 -1.29 -15.74
C PRO A 41 -3.88 -1.33 -14.21
N ARG A 42 -4.99 -1.01 -13.55
CA ARG A 42 -5.16 -1.07 -12.08
C ARG A 42 -3.96 -0.50 -11.31
N PRO A 43 -3.63 0.79 -11.43
CA PRO A 43 -2.48 1.36 -10.73
C PRO A 43 -2.64 1.16 -9.22
N LEU A 44 -1.56 0.71 -8.55
CA LEU A 44 -1.56 0.33 -7.13
C LEU A 44 -0.73 1.26 -6.27
N GLN A 45 0.47 1.64 -6.75
CA GLN A 45 1.40 2.46 -5.99
C GLN A 45 1.91 3.62 -6.82
N LEU A 46 2.18 4.72 -6.15
CA LEU A 46 2.76 5.92 -6.75
C LEU A 46 4.00 6.36 -5.96
N ALA A 47 4.98 6.86 -6.69
CA ALA A 47 6.09 7.62 -6.13
C ALA A 47 6.44 8.77 -7.08
N ILE A 48 7.10 9.82 -6.59
CA ILE A 48 7.60 10.90 -7.44
C ILE A 48 9.11 10.96 -7.31
N ASP A 49 9.78 10.80 -8.44
CA ASP A 49 11.22 11.01 -8.62
C ASP A 49 11.43 12.37 -9.29
N ARG A 50 11.70 13.40 -8.49
CA ARG A 50 11.83 14.79 -8.98
C ARG A 50 10.56 15.25 -9.70
N ARG A 51 10.53 15.15 -11.04
CA ARG A 51 9.40 15.51 -11.91
C ARG A 51 8.85 14.32 -12.69
N THR A 52 9.22 13.12 -12.30
CA THR A 52 8.73 11.88 -12.90
C THR A 52 7.82 11.17 -11.94
N LEU A 53 6.59 10.95 -12.33
CA LEU A 53 5.66 10.06 -11.64
C LEU A 53 6.00 8.61 -11.98
N VAL A 54 6.28 7.82 -10.96
CA VAL A 54 6.52 6.39 -11.04
C VAL A 54 5.25 5.67 -10.58
N VAL A 55 4.73 4.79 -11.42
CA VAL A 55 3.46 4.09 -11.19
C VAL A 55 3.71 2.59 -11.23
N LEU A 56 3.37 1.89 -10.16
CA LEU A 56 3.34 0.43 -10.13
C LEU A 56 1.91 -0.06 -10.38
N GLY A 57 1.77 -0.96 -11.34
CA GLY A 57 0.55 -1.74 -11.59
C GLY A 57 0.84 -3.24 -11.63
N PRO A 58 -0.19 -4.12 -11.51
CA PRO A 58 -0.02 -5.57 -11.51
C PRO A 58 0.31 -6.17 -12.88
N GLY A 59 0.37 -5.33 -13.92
CA GLY A 59 0.51 -5.78 -15.31
C GLY A 59 -0.83 -6.15 -15.97
N ALA A 60 -0.89 -5.88 -17.28
CA ALA A 60 -2.15 -6.04 -18.05
C ALA A 60 -2.55 -7.50 -18.30
N ARG A 61 -1.59 -8.43 -18.28
CA ARG A 61 -1.78 -9.82 -18.77
C ARG A 61 -1.60 -10.89 -17.70
N GLY A 62 -1.21 -10.53 -16.48
CA GLY A 62 -0.90 -11.52 -15.43
C GLY A 62 0.32 -12.40 -15.75
N ASP A 63 1.18 -11.95 -16.67
CA ASP A 63 2.40 -12.64 -17.12
C ASP A 63 3.68 -12.05 -16.49
N SER A 64 3.52 -11.15 -15.54
CA SER A 64 4.59 -10.51 -14.77
C SER A 64 4.15 -10.26 -13.33
N ALA A 65 5.12 -10.11 -12.44
CA ALA A 65 4.87 -9.74 -11.04
C ALA A 65 4.31 -8.31 -10.93
N GLY A 66 4.66 -7.43 -11.87
CA GLY A 66 4.16 -6.07 -11.96
C GLY A 66 4.74 -5.31 -13.16
N GLU A 67 4.17 -4.14 -13.42
CA GLU A 67 4.65 -3.22 -14.44
C GLU A 67 4.90 -1.85 -13.83
N ILE A 68 6.02 -1.21 -14.19
CA ILE A 68 6.39 0.12 -13.74
C ILE A 68 6.36 1.07 -14.92
N HIS A 69 5.54 2.10 -14.81
CA HIS A 69 5.45 3.20 -15.76
C HIS A 69 6.14 4.44 -15.19
N ARG A 70 6.82 5.19 -16.06
CA ARG A 70 7.44 6.48 -15.71
C ARG A 70 6.81 7.56 -16.59
N VAL A 71 6.29 8.60 -15.96
CA VAL A 71 5.55 9.68 -16.64
C VAL A 71 6.15 11.02 -16.24
N ASP A 72 6.60 11.78 -17.22
CA ASP A 72 7.07 13.14 -17.01
C ASP A 72 5.89 14.06 -16.64
N LEU A 73 6.06 14.81 -15.55
CA LEU A 73 5.05 15.74 -15.04
C LEU A 73 5.16 17.15 -15.64
N ASP A 74 6.13 17.42 -16.53
CA ASP A 74 6.27 18.70 -17.23
C ASP A 74 5.42 18.78 -18.51
N GLY A 75 4.82 17.68 -18.90
CA GLY A 75 4.03 17.59 -20.13
C GLY A 75 2.58 18.08 -19.99
N ALA A 76 1.88 18.05 -21.11
CA ALA A 76 0.43 18.24 -21.09
C ALA A 76 -0.29 16.99 -20.60
N PHE A 77 -1.37 17.16 -19.87
CA PHE A 77 -2.21 16.08 -19.35
C PHE A 77 -3.54 15.96 -20.10
N PRO A 78 -4.17 14.78 -20.12
CA PRO A 78 -3.68 13.49 -19.63
C PRO A 78 -2.65 12.84 -20.55
N VAL A 79 -1.71 12.09 -19.95
CA VAL A 79 -0.75 11.25 -20.67
C VAL A 79 -1.30 9.83 -20.79
N ASP A 80 -1.53 9.34 -22.01
CA ASP A 80 -1.85 7.92 -22.24
C ASP A 80 -0.56 7.09 -22.30
N VAL A 81 -0.44 6.10 -21.38
CA VAL A 81 0.73 5.23 -21.29
C VAL A 81 0.48 3.82 -21.82
N SER A 82 -0.68 3.53 -22.35
CA SER A 82 -1.06 2.18 -22.82
C SER A 82 -0.07 1.60 -23.85
N ARG A 83 0.56 2.48 -24.65
CA ARG A 83 1.55 2.11 -25.68
C ARG A 83 2.97 2.59 -25.37
N ARG A 84 3.22 3.20 -24.21
CA ARG A 84 4.55 3.70 -23.84
C ARG A 84 5.43 2.57 -23.31
N PRO A 85 6.77 2.72 -23.39
CA PRO A 85 7.70 1.84 -22.72
C PRO A 85 7.42 1.73 -21.23
N ARG A 86 7.57 0.53 -20.68
CA ARG A 86 7.44 0.22 -19.27
C ARG A 86 8.40 -0.86 -18.85
N VAL A 87 8.78 -0.86 -17.59
CA VAL A 87 9.59 -1.93 -17.01
C VAL A 87 8.64 -3.05 -16.58
N ARG A 88 8.85 -4.25 -17.11
CA ARG A 88 8.12 -5.44 -16.68
C ARG A 88 8.96 -6.18 -15.65
N VAL A 89 8.42 -6.33 -14.46
CA VAL A 89 9.07 -7.10 -13.42
C VAL A 89 8.64 -8.56 -13.57
N PRO A 90 9.55 -9.49 -13.90
CA PRO A 90 9.20 -10.88 -14.13
C PRO A 90 8.77 -11.56 -12.82
N PHE A 91 8.04 -12.67 -12.94
CA PHE A 91 7.92 -13.60 -11.82
C PHE A 91 9.27 -14.24 -11.53
N LEU A 92 9.64 -14.26 -10.26
CA LEU A 92 10.93 -14.81 -9.83
C LEU A 92 10.74 -16.18 -9.19
N ASP A 93 11.72 -17.07 -9.41
CA ASP A 93 11.80 -18.40 -8.82
C ASP A 93 10.54 -19.26 -9.05
N GLY A 94 9.84 -19.07 -10.17
CA GLY A 94 8.63 -19.81 -10.50
C GLY A 94 7.41 -19.46 -9.63
N ARG A 95 7.50 -18.39 -8.83
CA ARG A 95 6.41 -17.94 -7.94
C ARG A 95 5.50 -16.98 -8.69
N LEU A 96 4.20 -17.17 -8.55
CA LEU A 96 3.17 -16.27 -9.11
C LEU A 96 2.81 -15.13 -8.14
N ALA A 97 3.80 -14.58 -7.45
CA ALA A 97 3.59 -13.47 -6.53
C ALA A 97 3.49 -12.15 -7.31
N THR A 98 2.47 -11.36 -7.01
CA THR A 98 2.29 -10.01 -7.58
C THR A 98 2.87 -8.95 -6.64
N LEU A 99 3.32 -7.83 -7.22
CA LEU A 99 3.81 -6.70 -6.45
C LEU A 99 2.63 -5.83 -5.99
N GLY A 100 2.60 -5.50 -4.71
CA GLY A 100 1.52 -4.72 -4.10
C GLY A 100 1.98 -3.50 -3.32
N SER A 101 3.28 -3.36 -3.06
CA SER A 101 3.88 -2.21 -2.37
C SER A 101 5.12 -1.71 -3.08
N MET A 102 5.38 -0.40 -2.99
CA MET A 102 6.54 0.24 -3.61
C MET A 102 7.01 1.42 -2.74
N ALA A 103 8.32 1.54 -2.58
CA ALA A 103 8.96 2.73 -2.01
C ALA A 103 10.13 3.17 -2.88
N LEU A 104 10.30 4.47 -3.07
CA LEU A 104 11.42 5.07 -3.79
C LEU A 104 12.49 5.52 -2.78
N GLU A 105 13.71 5.05 -2.93
CA GLU A 105 14.84 5.52 -2.12
C GLU A 105 15.21 6.96 -2.54
N PRO A 106 15.27 7.91 -1.60
CA PRO A 106 15.38 9.33 -1.95
C PRO A 106 16.73 9.73 -2.54
N THR A 107 17.82 8.98 -2.33
CA THR A 107 19.18 9.30 -2.76
C THR A 107 19.56 8.58 -4.05
N THR A 108 19.52 7.24 -4.06
CA THR A 108 19.93 6.41 -5.20
C THR A 108 18.85 6.30 -6.27
N ARG A 109 17.59 6.60 -5.91
CA ARG A 109 16.42 6.48 -6.77
C ARG A 109 16.03 5.04 -7.10
N ASP A 110 16.54 4.09 -6.36
CA ASP A 110 16.14 2.71 -6.47
C ASP A 110 14.71 2.51 -5.99
N LEU A 111 14.01 1.59 -6.64
CA LEU A 111 12.68 1.19 -6.21
C LEU A 111 12.76 -0.07 -5.35
N PHE A 112 12.10 -0.04 -4.21
CA PHE A 112 11.89 -1.21 -3.38
C PHE A 112 10.47 -1.72 -3.58
N LEU A 113 10.36 -2.98 -4.00
CA LEU A 113 9.12 -3.58 -4.50
C LEU A 113 8.78 -4.77 -3.62
N GLY A 114 7.61 -4.76 -2.99
CA GLY A 114 7.17 -5.82 -2.10
C GLY A 114 6.10 -6.71 -2.76
N GLU A 115 6.23 -8.03 -2.58
CA GLU A 115 5.20 -8.99 -2.97
C GLU A 115 3.94 -8.77 -2.15
N GLU A 116 2.79 -8.61 -2.80
CA GLU A 116 1.52 -8.54 -2.10
C GLU A 116 1.18 -9.90 -1.48
N ASN A 117 0.94 -9.91 -0.18
CA ASN A 117 0.71 -11.14 0.59
C ASN A 117 1.85 -12.16 0.46
N GLY A 118 3.03 -11.72 0.08
CA GLY A 118 4.21 -12.52 -0.09
C GLY A 118 5.25 -12.33 1.02
N THR A 119 6.41 -12.91 0.82
CA THR A 119 7.47 -13.01 1.83
C THR A 119 8.73 -12.24 1.46
N ARG A 120 8.70 -11.47 0.35
CA ARG A 120 9.90 -10.89 -0.25
C ARG A 120 9.78 -9.43 -0.60
N VAL A 121 10.91 -8.74 -0.53
CA VAL A 121 11.10 -7.39 -1.08
C VAL A 121 12.28 -7.42 -2.03
N TYR A 122 12.10 -6.83 -3.19
CA TYR A 122 13.11 -6.68 -4.23
C TYR A 122 13.58 -5.24 -4.34
N ARG A 123 14.80 -5.05 -4.81
CA ARG A 123 15.36 -3.76 -5.22
C ARG A 123 15.52 -3.76 -6.72
N LEU A 124 14.97 -2.75 -7.36
CA LEU A 124 15.16 -2.42 -8.77
C LEU A 124 16.04 -1.17 -8.83
N ASP A 125 17.27 -1.31 -9.32
CA ASP A 125 18.21 -0.21 -9.42
C ASP A 125 17.96 0.71 -10.64
N ALA A 126 18.77 1.75 -10.78
CA ALA A 126 18.67 2.71 -11.89
C ALA A 126 18.97 2.08 -13.27
N ASP A 127 19.68 0.96 -13.31
CA ASP A 127 19.98 0.18 -14.54
C ASP A 127 18.89 -0.89 -14.80
N GLU A 128 17.76 -0.83 -14.08
CA GLU A 128 16.65 -1.78 -14.14
C GLU A 128 17.03 -3.22 -13.76
N ARG A 129 18.09 -3.40 -12.95
CA ARG A 129 18.47 -4.71 -12.43
C ARG A 129 17.69 -5.02 -11.17
N LEU A 130 16.98 -6.13 -11.21
CA LEU A 130 16.20 -6.62 -10.08
C LEU A 130 17.04 -7.55 -9.21
N SER A 131 17.05 -7.30 -7.91
CA SER A 131 17.73 -8.14 -6.90
C SER A 131 16.84 -8.39 -5.70
N LEU A 132 16.95 -9.58 -5.09
CA LEU A 132 16.26 -9.89 -3.85
C LEU A 132 16.90 -9.12 -2.70
N TYR A 133 16.12 -8.32 -1.97
CA TYR A 133 16.61 -7.47 -0.89
C TYR A 133 16.26 -7.99 0.51
N VAL A 134 15.00 -8.41 0.72
CA VAL A 134 14.53 -9.04 1.97
C VAL A 134 13.84 -10.36 1.63
N ASP A 135 14.04 -11.38 2.47
CA ASP A 135 13.39 -12.68 2.39
C ASP A 135 12.92 -13.17 3.77
N GLY A 136 12.03 -14.15 3.75
CA GLY A 136 11.56 -14.82 4.96
C GLY A 136 10.55 -14.05 5.79
N LEU A 137 9.93 -12.99 5.23
CA LEU A 137 8.79 -12.34 5.87
C LEU A 137 7.64 -13.32 6.02
N ARG A 138 6.80 -13.14 7.03
CA ARG A 138 5.56 -13.92 7.18
C ARG A 138 4.58 -13.53 6.08
N ARG A 139 4.30 -12.23 6.00
CA ARG A 139 3.40 -11.68 4.99
C ARG A 139 3.56 -10.17 4.88
N LEU A 140 3.82 -9.67 3.69
CA LEU A 140 3.85 -8.26 3.40
C LEU A 140 2.45 -7.80 3.00
N PRO A 141 1.82 -6.81 3.65
CA PRO A 141 0.57 -6.26 3.18
C PRO A 141 0.78 -5.50 1.86
N GLY A 142 -0.26 -5.38 1.03
CA GLY A 142 -0.28 -4.42 -0.06
C GLY A 142 -0.38 -2.98 0.45
N GLY A 143 -0.27 -1.99 -0.43
CA GLY A 143 -0.34 -0.59 -0.03
C GLY A 143 0.98 -0.06 0.54
N SER A 144 0.91 0.82 1.54
CA SER A 144 2.09 1.43 2.18
C SER A 144 2.73 0.51 3.22
N ALA A 145 3.08 -0.72 2.82
CA ALA A 145 3.88 -1.63 3.65
C ALA A 145 5.37 -1.27 3.64
N LEU A 146 5.81 -0.48 2.66
CA LEU A 146 7.17 0.01 2.49
C LEU A 146 7.18 1.54 2.49
N ALA A 147 8.15 2.14 3.16
CA ALA A 147 8.40 3.58 3.11
C ALA A 147 9.87 3.87 3.44
N PHE A 148 10.36 5.05 3.07
CA PHE A 148 11.68 5.53 3.52
C PHE A 148 11.51 6.62 4.56
N ASP A 149 12.29 6.55 5.63
CA ASP A 149 12.37 7.64 6.60
C ASP A 149 13.32 8.75 6.14
N GLY A 150 13.29 9.91 6.83
CA GLY A 150 14.13 11.07 6.48
C GLY A 150 15.64 10.82 6.55
N ALA A 151 16.09 9.70 7.11
CA ALA A 151 17.49 9.26 7.13
C ALA A 151 17.82 8.22 6.03
N GLY A 152 16.92 7.99 5.08
CA GLY A 152 17.13 7.04 3.99
C GLY A 152 17.07 5.57 4.42
N ARG A 153 16.41 5.24 5.54
CA ARG A 153 16.24 3.87 6.01
C ARG A 153 14.90 3.33 5.57
N LEU A 154 14.89 2.10 5.09
CA LEU A 154 13.67 1.43 4.67
C LEU A 154 12.86 0.99 5.89
N LEU A 155 11.63 1.48 5.97
CA LEU A 155 10.60 0.97 6.86
C LEU A 155 9.85 -0.16 6.16
N LEU A 156 9.63 -1.25 6.87
CA LEU A 156 9.00 -2.44 6.33
C LEU A 156 8.02 -2.99 7.37
N LEU A 157 6.79 -3.22 6.93
CA LEU A 157 5.73 -3.81 7.73
C LEU A 157 5.55 -5.27 7.36
N ASP A 158 5.67 -6.15 8.34
CA ASP A 158 5.35 -7.57 8.25
C ASP A 158 4.19 -7.89 9.19
N HIS A 159 3.26 -8.75 8.79
CA HIS A 159 2.15 -9.14 9.66
C HIS A 159 1.77 -10.62 9.49
N ALA A 160 1.11 -11.17 10.51
CA ALA A 160 0.50 -12.47 10.42
C ALA A 160 -0.84 -12.40 9.66
N ASP A 161 -1.17 -13.44 8.90
CA ASP A 161 -2.47 -13.54 8.25
C ASP A 161 -3.55 -14.00 9.24
N PRO A 162 -4.57 -13.17 9.53
CA PRO A 162 -5.62 -13.58 10.46
C PRO A 162 -6.51 -14.71 9.92
N LEU A 163 -6.44 -15.01 8.62
CA LEU A 163 -7.22 -16.07 7.99
C LEU A 163 -6.50 -17.43 8.00
N ILE A 164 -5.20 -17.44 8.31
CA ILE A 164 -4.42 -18.67 8.44
C ILE A 164 -4.52 -19.17 9.88
N SER A 165 -4.79 -20.47 10.04
CA SER A 165 -4.88 -21.11 11.36
C SER A 165 -3.59 -21.03 12.15
N PRO A 166 -3.64 -20.92 13.49
CA PRO A 166 -2.46 -21.06 14.32
C PRO A 166 -1.69 -22.36 14.02
N GLY A 167 -0.39 -22.25 13.80
CA GLY A 167 0.47 -23.39 13.46
C GLY A 167 0.69 -23.63 11.96
N GLU A 168 -0.14 -23.06 11.07
CA GLU A 168 0.09 -23.09 9.62
C GLU A 168 1.03 -21.98 9.17
N GLU A 169 1.03 -20.86 9.88
CA GLU A 169 1.92 -19.75 9.64
C GLU A 169 3.25 -19.97 10.35
N ARG A 170 4.35 -19.87 9.62
CA ARG A 170 5.67 -20.01 10.21
C ARG A 170 5.93 -18.86 11.18
N PRO A 171 6.28 -19.12 12.44
CA PRO A 171 6.73 -18.08 13.35
C PRO A 171 8.00 -17.43 12.79
N PRO A 172 8.28 -16.14 13.10
CA PRO A 172 9.50 -15.48 12.67
C PRO A 172 10.71 -16.18 13.30
N GLN A 173 11.49 -16.89 12.47
CA GLN A 173 12.70 -17.57 12.94
C GLN A 173 13.76 -16.52 13.32
N GLY A 174 14.58 -16.81 14.31
CA GLY A 174 15.65 -15.90 14.76
C GLY A 174 15.19 -14.77 15.70
N LEU A 175 13.91 -14.50 15.77
CA LEU A 175 13.33 -13.55 16.72
C LEU A 175 12.79 -14.29 17.93
N GLU A 176 13.68 -14.72 18.85
CA GLU A 176 13.35 -15.63 19.97
C GLU A 176 12.09 -15.22 20.74
N GLN A 177 11.95 -13.91 20.98
CA GLN A 177 10.82 -13.33 21.70
C GLN A 177 9.49 -13.41 20.94
N PHE A 178 9.53 -13.69 19.62
CA PHE A 178 8.36 -13.80 18.73
C PHE A 178 8.20 -15.21 18.16
N ARG A 179 8.97 -16.17 18.63
CA ARG A 179 8.85 -17.58 18.25
C ARG A 179 7.68 -18.28 18.91
N ASP A 180 7.02 -17.61 19.83
CA ASP A 180 5.78 -18.10 20.40
C ASP A 180 4.77 -18.30 19.27
N GLU A 181 4.26 -19.53 19.13
CA GLU A 181 3.26 -19.91 18.13
C GLU A 181 2.01 -19.03 18.16
N ASP A 182 1.85 -18.30 19.24
CA ASP A 182 0.74 -17.39 19.47
C ASP A 182 0.97 -15.96 19.02
N TYR A 183 2.21 -15.55 18.68
CA TYR A 183 2.44 -14.20 18.23
C TYR A 183 2.00 -13.98 16.78
N ARG A 184 0.86 -13.32 16.64
CA ARG A 184 0.24 -12.97 15.35
C ARG A 184 0.19 -11.47 15.10
N GLY A 185 0.86 -10.70 15.92
CA GLY A 185 0.93 -9.26 15.80
C GLY A 185 1.83 -8.81 14.63
N PRO A 186 1.77 -7.52 14.29
CA PRO A 186 2.63 -6.93 13.27
C PRO A 186 4.08 -6.82 13.76
N LEU A 187 5.02 -6.84 12.81
CA LEU A 187 6.42 -6.46 13.02
C LEU A 187 6.74 -5.31 12.07
N VAL A 188 7.26 -4.22 12.60
CA VAL A 188 7.79 -3.12 11.79
C VAL A 188 9.30 -3.10 11.93
N PHE A 189 9.99 -3.18 10.80
CA PHE A 189 11.45 -3.11 10.74
C PHE A 189 11.90 -1.76 10.21
N ARG A 190 13.10 -1.35 10.59
CA ARG A 190 13.82 -0.21 10.02
C ARG A 190 15.19 -0.68 9.58
N LEU A 191 15.41 -0.71 8.28
CA LEU A 191 16.61 -1.27 7.66
C LEU A 191 17.50 -0.16 7.12
N SER A 192 18.77 -0.16 7.53
CA SER A 192 19.81 0.65 6.87
C SER A 192 20.10 0.07 5.49
N LEU A 193 20.40 0.91 4.50
CA LEU A 193 20.85 0.48 3.17
C LEU A 193 22.37 0.23 3.11
N ASP A 194 23.00 -0.05 4.25
CA ASP A 194 24.43 -0.34 4.33
C ASP A 194 24.83 -1.48 3.36
N PRO A 195 25.67 -1.21 2.36
CA PRO A 195 26.08 -2.20 1.35
C PRO A 195 26.96 -3.33 1.92
N THR A 196 27.52 -3.16 3.13
CA THR A 196 28.34 -4.17 3.78
C THR A 196 27.52 -5.32 4.36
N ILE A 197 26.20 -5.12 4.51
CA ILE A 197 25.31 -6.16 5.03
C ILE A 197 24.92 -7.11 3.88
N PRO A 198 25.17 -8.43 4.02
CA PRO A 198 24.86 -9.40 2.98
C PRO A 198 23.38 -9.40 2.57
N LEU A 199 23.14 -9.60 1.28
CA LEU A 199 21.79 -9.75 0.71
C LEU A 199 21.53 -11.20 0.31
N PRO A 200 20.28 -11.67 0.35
CA PRO A 200 19.11 -10.99 0.92
C PRO A 200 19.20 -10.90 2.44
N ARG A 201 18.58 -9.85 3.01
CA ARG A 201 18.39 -9.77 4.46
C ARG A 201 17.26 -10.72 4.86
N HIS A 202 17.55 -11.69 5.69
CA HIS A 202 16.55 -12.61 6.18
C HIS A 202 15.93 -12.09 7.49
N ILE A 203 14.62 -12.29 7.66
CA ILE A 203 13.88 -11.80 8.84
C ILE A 203 14.50 -12.25 10.17
N ASP A 204 15.07 -13.44 10.24
CA ASP A 204 15.73 -13.98 11.43
C ASP A 204 16.98 -13.21 11.89
N ARG A 205 17.50 -12.32 11.04
CA ARG A 205 18.66 -11.45 11.31
C ARG A 205 18.28 -9.99 11.44
N MET A 206 16.99 -9.67 11.49
CA MET A 206 16.48 -8.32 11.62
C MET A 206 15.88 -8.11 13.01
N SER A 207 16.14 -6.95 13.61
CA SER A 207 15.51 -6.55 14.86
C SER A 207 14.32 -5.65 14.58
N PRO A 208 13.12 -5.94 15.11
CA PRO A 208 11.97 -5.09 14.89
C PRO A 208 12.14 -3.74 15.62
N LEU A 209 11.71 -2.67 14.95
CA LEU A 209 11.53 -1.38 15.57
C LEU A 209 10.29 -1.39 16.49
N PHE A 210 9.26 -2.12 16.06
CA PHE A 210 7.99 -2.26 16.77
C PHE A 210 7.38 -3.65 16.50
N PRO A 211 6.82 -4.33 17.52
CA PRO A 211 7.13 -4.07 18.92
C PRO A 211 8.58 -4.50 19.23
N ARG A 212 9.22 -3.91 20.24
CA ARG A 212 10.59 -4.30 20.64
C ARG A 212 10.62 -5.58 21.45
N ALA A 213 9.53 -5.89 22.14
CA ALA A 213 9.35 -7.10 22.90
C ALA A 213 7.87 -7.45 23.01
N TRP A 214 7.58 -8.72 23.18
CA TRP A 214 6.24 -9.23 23.44
C TRP A 214 6.28 -10.14 24.67
N GLY A 215 5.41 -9.84 25.64
CA GLY A 215 5.37 -10.52 26.93
C GLY A 215 4.61 -11.86 26.95
N GLY A 216 4.25 -12.42 25.79
CA GLY A 216 3.42 -13.63 25.69
C GLY A 216 1.94 -13.37 26.03
N ARG A 217 1.12 -14.43 25.97
CA ARG A 217 -0.34 -14.34 26.24
C ARG A 217 -0.67 -13.81 27.63
N ALA A 218 0.16 -14.08 28.62
CA ALA A 218 -0.09 -13.67 30.00
C ALA A 218 0.21 -12.18 30.28
N GLY A 219 0.96 -11.51 29.40
CA GLY A 219 1.39 -10.11 29.60
C GLY A 219 1.29 -9.21 28.37
N GLY A 220 0.98 -9.75 27.19
CA GLY A 220 0.87 -9.00 25.94
C GLY A 220 -0.58 -8.73 25.54
N ALA A 221 -0.96 -7.44 25.39
CA ALA A 221 -2.21 -7.10 24.72
C ALA A 221 -2.14 -7.53 23.24
N MET A 222 -3.25 -8.04 22.71
CA MET A 222 -3.39 -8.26 21.27
C MET A 222 -3.13 -6.94 20.53
N LEU A 223 -2.12 -6.94 19.66
CA LEU A 223 -1.82 -5.78 18.83
C LEU A 223 -2.77 -5.75 17.63
N PRO A 224 -3.20 -4.55 17.18
CA PRO A 224 -4.03 -4.44 16.00
C PRO A 224 -3.27 -4.91 14.76
N ARG A 225 -4.01 -5.42 13.77
CA ARG A 225 -3.44 -5.71 12.45
C ARG A 225 -3.09 -4.41 11.76
N LEU A 226 -1.80 -4.12 11.61
CA LEU A 226 -1.32 -2.94 10.89
C LEU A 226 -1.32 -3.20 9.39
N VAL A 227 -1.73 -2.21 8.60
CA VAL A 227 -1.86 -2.32 7.14
C VAL A 227 -1.08 -1.26 6.36
N ALA A 228 -0.61 -0.20 7.04
CA ALA A 228 0.22 0.82 6.42
C ALA A 228 1.18 1.44 7.42
N VAL A 229 2.32 1.92 6.93
CA VAL A 229 3.35 2.61 7.69
C VAL A 229 3.80 3.86 6.93
N ALA A 230 3.99 4.98 7.64
CA ALA A 230 4.63 6.17 7.10
C ALA A 230 5.57 6.79 8.14
N PRO A 231 6.72 7.33 7.72
CA PRO A 231 7.55 8.14 8.59
C PRO A 231 6.87 9.47 8.87
N ILE A 232 6.91 9.91 10.13
CA ILE A 232 6.49 11.24 10.55
C ILE A 232 7.61 11.88 11.36
N ASP A 233 7.55 13.19 11.57
CA ASP A 233 8.52 13.87 12.43
C ASP A 233 8.53 13.25 13.83
N GLY A 234 9.73 12.82 14.26
CA GLY A 234 9.94 12.19 15.54
C GLY A 234 9.48 10.74 15.69
N GLY A 235 9.05 10.04 14.59
CA GLY A 235 8.64 8.66 14.75
C GLY A 235 8.00 8.01 13.54
N LEU A 236 6.99 7.20 13.80
CA LEU A 236 6.19 6.50 12.80
C LEU A 236 4.71 6.72 13.03
N ALA A 237 3.97 6.86 11.95
CA ALA A 237 2.53 6.65 11.92
C ALA A 237 2.24 5.26 11.33
N VAL A 238 1.25 4.58 11.89
CA VAL A 238 0.75 3.29 11.39
C VAL A 238 -0.78 3.28 11.43
N VAL A 239 -1.40 2.56 10.51
CA VAL A 239 -2.86 2.42 10.48
C VAL A 239 -3.23 0.95 10.67
N GLY A 240 -4.19 0.70 11.56
CA GLY A 240 -4.81 -0.61 11.74
C GLY A 240 -5.87 -0.89 10.70
N SER A 241 -6.16 -2.17 10.45
CA SER A 241 -7.20 -2.60 9.52
C SER A 241 -8.61 -2.12 9.91
N GLU A 242 -8.81 -1.75 11.16
CA GLU A 242 -10.01 -1.15 11.71
C GLU A 242 -10.12 0.37 11.47
N GLY A 243 -9.07 0.98 10.86
CA GLY A 243 -9.03 2.41 10.55
C GLY A 243 -8.45 3.31 11.63
N THR A 244 -7.95 2.77 12.73
CA THR A 244 -7.30 3.61 13.74
C THR A 244 -5.89 3.96 13.31
N LEU A 245 -5.60 5.26 13.26
CA LEU A 245 -4.27 5.82 13.09
C LEU A 245 -3.59 5.87 14.45
N TYR A 246 -2.40 5.31 14.53
CA TYR A 246 -1.55 5.31 15.72
C TYR A 246 -0.23 6.03 15.43
N ARG A 247 0.35 6.60 16.48
CA ARG A 247 1.78 6.91 16.53
C ARG A 247 2.51 5.80 17.28
N VAL A 248 3.69 5.43 16.80
CA VAL A 248 4.59 4.56 17.53
C VAL A 248 5.46 5.43 18.43
N ALA A 249 5.26 5.34 19.74
CA ALA A 249 6.03 6.07 20.72
C ALA A 249 7.46 5.53 20.83
N ALA A 250 8.37 6.30 21.42
CA ALA A 250 9.78 5.92 21.61
C ALA A 250 9.97 4.63 22.43
N ASP A 251 9.04 4.34 23.33
CA ASP A 251 8.97 3.10 24.14
C ASP A 251 8.27 1.94 23.42
N SER A 252 8.05 2.06 22.11
CA SER A 252 7.36 1.08 21.25
C SER A 252 5.90 0.81 21.63
N ARG A 253 5.20 1.78 22.22
CA ARG A 253 3.75 1.69 22.41
C ARG A 253 3.01 2.30 21.23
N LEU A 254 1.86 1.72 20.89
CA LEU A 254 0.90 2.34 19.98
C LEU A 254 0.07 3.37 20.76
N VAL A 255 0.16 4.63 20.34
CA VAL A 255 -0.65 5.71 20.86
C VAL A 255 -1.72 6.04 19.82
N PRO A 256 -3.00 5.78 20.10
CA PRO A 256 -4.07 6.09 19.15
C PRO A 256 -4.15 7.62 18.97
N VAL A 257 -4.26 8.04 17.72
CA VAL A 257 -4.45 9.46 17.34
C VAL A 257 -5.92 9.69 17.04
N VAL A 258 -6.48 8.92 16.11
CA VAL A 258 -7.88 9.04 15.70
C VAL A 258 -8.32 7.77 14.98
N THR A 259 -9.62 7.47 15.01
CA THR A 259 -10.21 6.42 14.19
C THR A 259 -10.91 7.06 12.99
N LEU A 260 -10.48 6.67 11.79
CA LEU A 260 -11.09 7.08 10.54
C LEU A 260 -12.52 6.54 10.42
N PRO A 261 -13.39 7.17 9.62
CA PRO A 261 -14.74 6.69 9.40
C PRO A 261 -14.79 5.20 9.04
N SER A 262 -15.82 4.49 9.48
CA SER A 262 -15.97 3.05 9.31
C SER A 262 -15.78 2.60 7.87
N GLY A 263 -15.03 1.53 7.69
CA GLY A 263 -14.69 0.92 6.39
C GLY A 263 -13.73 -0.24 6.58
N GLN A 264 -13.36 -0.88 5.49
CA GLN A 264 -12.30 -1.90 5.50
C GLN A 264 -11.00 -1.27 5.00
N TYR A 265 -10.02 -1.17 5.87
CA TYR A 265 -8.73 -0.58 5.57
C TYR A 265 -7.71 -1.68 5.26
N LEU A 266 -7.87 -2.28 4.09
CA LEU A 266 -6.99 -3.38 3.66
C LEU A 266 -6.10 -2.89 2.54
N ARG A 267 -5.64 -2.67 1.77
CA ARG A 267 -4.89 -2.15 0.63
C ARG A 267 -4.99 -0.63 0.56
N ILE A 268 -4.57 0.01 1.61
CA ILE A 268 -4.54 1.47 1.64
C ILE A 268 -3.12 1.98 1.50
N ASN A 269 -3.02 3.24 1.11
CA ASN A 269 -1.76 3.97 1.16
C ASN A 269 -1.81 5.08 2.18
N MET A 270 -0.66 5.32 2.79
CA MET A 270 -0.45 6.37 3.76
C MET A 270 0.79 7.18 3.38
N LEU A 271 0.67 8.49 3.41
CA LEU A 271 1.75 9.41 3.07
C LEU A 271 1.80 10.52 4.10
N ALA A 272 2.98 10.75 4.70
CA ALA A 272 3.21 11.89 5.58
C ALA A 272 3.54 13.16 4.77
N ALA A 273 2.99 14.29 5.19
CA ALA A 273 3.31 15.62 4.68
C ALA A 273 4.30 16.35 5.60
N ALA A 274 4.96 17.38 5.06
CA ALA A 274 5.96 18.16 5.79
C ALA A 274 5.40 18.93 7.01
N ASP A 275 4.10 19.19 7.03
CA ASP A 275 3.41 19.82 8.16
C ASP A 275 3.02 18.84 9.29
N GLY A 276 3.45 17.57 9.16
CA GLY A 276 3.12 16.51 10.11
C GLY A 276 1.74 15.89 9.92
N SER A 277 0.96 16.34 8.92
CA SER A 277 -0.29 15.69 8.53
C SER A 277 -0.01 14.35 7.85
N VAL A 278 -1.00 13.46 7.87
CA VAL A 278 -0.95 12.17 7.18
C VAL A 278 -2.12 12.07 6.21
N PHE A 279 -1.83 11.78 4.95
CA PHE A 279 -2.84 11.42 3.96
C PHE A 279 -3.07 9.92 3.97
N VAL A 280 -4.33 9.50 3.91
CA VAL A 280 -4.73 8.09 3.92
C VAL A 280 -5.75 7.87 2.80
N SER A 281 -5.49 6.90 1.92
CA SER A 281 -6.49 6.47 0.95
C SER A 281 -7.56 5.64 1.66
N GLY A 282 -8.83 5.87 1.34
CA GLY A 282 -9.94 5.08 1.86
C GLY A 282 -10.02 3.68 1.23
N GLY A 283 -9.21 3.45 0.19
CA GLY A 283 -9.19 2.21 -0.55
C GLY A 283 -10.56 1.86 -1.11
N PHE A 284 -10.78 0.58 -1.25
CA PHE A 284 -11.97 0.01 -1.88
C PHE A 284 -13.31 0.39 -1.23
N SER A 285 -13.34 0.56 0.10
CA SER A 285 -14.61 0.71 0.81
C SER A 285 -15.22 2.09 0.77
N LEU A 286 -14.41 3.15 0.77
CA LEU A 286 -14.89 4.50 1.02
C LEU A 286 -14.75 5.45 -0.19
N GLY A 287 -13.88 5.13 -1.13
CA GLY A 287 -13.65 5.96 -2.33
C GLY A 287 -13.24 7.41 -1.99
N VAL A 288 -12.47 7.62 -0.93
CA VAL A 288 -12.12 8.96 -0.44
C VAL A 288 -10.65 9.03 -0.02
N ILE A 289 -10.12 10.25 0.04
CA ILE A 289 -8.84 10.55 0.66
C ILE A 289 -9.08 11.36 1.93
N PHE A 290 -8.50 10.90 3.02
CA PHE A 290 -8.47 11.63 4.28
C PHE A 290 -7.13 12.31 4.51
N ARG A 291 -7.15 13.51 5.06
CA ARG A 291 -6.01 14.16 5.70
C ARG A 291 -6.27 14.14 7.20
N VAL A 292 -5.32 13.64 7.95
CA VAL A 292 -5.33 13.68 9.41
C VAL A 292 -4.24 14.64 9.85
N SER A 293 -4.61 15.69 10.54
CA SER A 293 -3.67 16.66 11.11
C SER A 293 -2.94 16.08 12.33
N PRO A 294 -1.83 16.69 12.79
CA PRO A 294 -1.07 16.20 13.94
C PRO A 294 -1.87 16.10 15.24
N ASP A 295 -2.90 16.92 15.40
CA ASP A 295 -3.83 16.92 16.53
C ASP A 295 -5.00 15.94 16.39
N GLY A 296 -5.05 15.19 15.26
CA GLY A 296 -6.06 14.16 15.02
C GLY A 296 -7.33 14.64 14.31
N ALA A 297 -7.40 15.92 13.87
CA ALA A 297 -8.55 16.36 13.09
C ALA A 297 -8.56 15.69 11.70
N ILE A 298 -9.73 15.17 11.30
CA ILE A 298 -9.94 14.49 10.01
C ILE A 298 -10.58 15.46 9.03
N THR A 299 -9.97 15.59 7.85
CA THR A 299 -10.54 16.31 6.72
C THR A 299 -10.67 15.36 5.53
N ARG A 300 -11.86 15.32 4.91
CA ARG A 300 -12.05 14.65 3.63
C ARG A 300 -11.60 15.59 2.52
N LEU A 301 -10.58 15.18 1.75
CA LEU A 301 -9.99 16.03 0.70
C LEU A 301 -10.67 15.85 -0.65
N ALA A 302 -10.92 14.60 -1.04
CA ALA A 302 -11.47 14.27 -2.33
C ALA A 302 -12.39 13.04 -2.26
N GLY A 303 -13.27 12.93 -3.22
CA GLY A 303 -14.17 11.82 -3.45
C GLY A 303 -15.54 12.27 -3.95
N PRO A 304 -16.32 11.37 -4.57
CA PRO A 304 -16.02 9.93 -4.67
C PRO A 304 -14.93 9.64 -5.70
N LEU A 305 -14.02 8.74 -5.34
CA LEU A 305 -12.96 8.19 -6.17
C LEU A 305 -13.19 6.69 -6.38
N ALA A 306 -12.75 6.17 -7.52
CA ALA A 306 -12.97 4.77 -7.85
C ALA A 306 -11.78 3.90 -7.41
N ASP A 307 -11.88 3.28 -6.23
CA ASP A 307 -10.85 2.45 -5.63
C ASP A 307 -9.51 3.21 -5.52
N PRO A 308 -9.44 4.29 -4.71
CA PRO A 308 -8.21 5.06 -4.55
C PRO A 308 -7.15 4.24 -3.81
N GLN A 309 -6.01 4.05 -4.45
CA GLN A 309 -4.89 3.27 -3.95
C GLN A 309 -3.69 4.18 -3.69
N GLY A 310 -2.62 4.06 -4.47
CA GLY A 310 -1.37 4.78 -4.31
C GLY A 310 -1.51 6.29 -4.21
N LEU A 311 -0.72 6.87 -3.31
CA LEU A 311 -0.64 8.31 -3.06
C LEU A 311 0.79 8.79 -3.29
N ALA A 312 0.95 9.97 -3.91
CA ALA A 312 2.22 10.66 -3.97
C ALA A 312 2.01 12.17 -3.91
N LEU A 313 2.83 12.88 -3.14
CA LEU A 313 2.79 14.35 -3.06
C LEU A 313 3.86 14.92 -3.99
N GLY A 314 3.42 15.73 -4.96
CA GLY A 314 4.30 16.37 -5.91
C GLY A 314 4.98 17.63 -5.37
N PRO A 315 6.14 18.00 -5.95
CA PRO A 315 6.81 19.25 -5.63
C PRO A 315 5.99 20.48 -6.06
N ASP A 316 5.02 20.28 -6.92
CA ASP A 316 4.04 21.26 -7.39
C ASP A 316 2.91 21.53 -6.38
N GLY A 317 2.88 20.79 -5.26
CA GLY A 317 1.85 20.90 -4.22
C GLY A 317 0.56 20.18 -4.54
N TYR A 318 0.58 19.28 -5.53
CA TYR A 318 -0.56 18.41 -5.85
C TYR A 318 -0.40 17.05 -5.20
N LEU A 319 -1.50 16.49 -4.72
CA LEU A 319 -1.59 15.09 -4.35
C LEU A 319 -2.06 14.28 -5.56
N TYR A 320 -1.24 13.31 -5.94
CA TYR A 320 -1.51 12.36 -7.00
C TYR A 320 -2.14 11.12 -6.40
N VAL A 321 -3.18 10.59 -7.03
CA VAL A 321 -3.95 9.44 -6.54
C VAL A 321 -4.18 8.45 -7.67
N ALA A 322 -3.86 7.20 -7.41
CA ALA A 322 -4.18 6.09 -8.30
C ALA A 322 -5.65 5.70 -8.14
N GLU A 323 -6.48 5.89 -9.18
CA GLU A 323 -7.83 5.33 -9.25
C GLU A 323 -7.77 3.97 -9.95
N SER A 324 -7.60 2.91 -9.15
CA SER A 324 -7.31 1.56 -9.62
C SER A 324 -8.39 1.01 -10.54
N SER A 325 -9.66 1.18 -10.18
CA SER A 325 -10.80 0.69 -10.97
C SER A 325 -11.04 1.45 -12.27
N LEU A 326 -10.51 2.67 -12.43
CA LEU A 326 -10.62 3.48 -13.64
C LEU A 326 -9.34 3.51 -14.47
N HIS A 327 -8.32 2.75 -14.08
CA HIS A 327 -7.06 2.63 -14.82
C HIS A 327 -6.39 3.98 -15.11
N ARG A 328 -6.47 4.92 -14.14
CA ARG A 328 -5.98 6.28 -14.29
C ARG A 328 -5.34 6.82 -13.02
N ILE A 329 -4.58 7.89 -13.17
CA ILE A 329 -4.10 8.71 -12.06
C ILE A 329 -4.72 10.09 -12.17
N VAL A 330 -5.23 10.57 -11.05
CA VAL A 330 -5.75 11.92 -10.90
C VAL A 330 -4.88 12.73 -9.96
N ARG A 331 -4.98 14.07 -10.02
CA ARG A 331 -4.36 14.95 -9.03
C ARG A 331 -5.32 16.06 -8.61
N PHE A 332 -5.08 16.60 -7.44
CA PHE A 332 -5.74 17.80 -6.95
C PHE A 332 -4.81 18.59 -6.02
N PRO A 333 -4.98 19.93 -5.94
CA PRO A 333 -4.14 20.75 -5.08
C PRO A 333 -4.41 20.42 -3.60
N VAL A 334 -3.35 20.32 -2.80
CA VAL A 334 -3.48 20.21 -1.35
C VAL A 334 -3.41 21.62 -0.79
N ALA A 335 -4.55 22.17 -0.35
CA ALA A 335 -4.61 23.47 0.27
C ALA A 335 -3.76 23.51 1.55
N GLY A 336 -2.82 24.45 1.63
CA GLY A 336 -2.00 24.74 2.81
C GLY A 336 -0.52 24.47 2.55
N ARG A 337 0.13 25.40 1.87
CA ARG A 337 1.57 25.67 2.10
C ARG A 337 1.73 26.56 3.29
#